data_772e91bc2e0e04a7171a9e5776a94b30
#
_entry.id   772e91bc2e0e04a7171a9e5776a94b30
#
_cell.length_a   1.000
_cell.length_b   1.000
_cell.length_c   1.000
_cell.angle_alpha   90.00
_cell.angle_beta   90.00
_cell.angle_gamma   90.00
#
_symmetry.space_group_name_H-M   'P 1'
#
loop_
_entity.id
_entity.type
_entity.pdbx_description
1 polymer ?
#
loop_
_entity_poly.entity_id
_entity_poly.type
_entity_poly.pdbx_seq_one_letter_code
_entity_poly.pdbx_strand_id
1 'polypeptide(L)'
;SLVTWLMAICIAIGLALLATIPVVFLTRTPMPYALERLYVQWVRPLLLRILATAMTPVLIFAFFQFAHSTGWLSHFIAALTCFAIVCVWSIILAQQWVQVHRSGPDSLYYIRSQPWDLQSAALHIGSMSHPWRPKYWWFWTVMHGCMFLRACFIGFAQKHDYGLRQSAGLLVTDVLLFAVLVVCRPGRDIQSNVVQCLLCAFRVVIWALCIALSTEANVWGIPRAIVGFVLLAVLSLAIVFIFF
;
A
#
# COMPACT_ATOMS: atom_id res chain seq x y z
N SER A 1 -6.28 -4.03 -18.64
CA SER A 1 -5.24 -5.08 -18.73
C SER A 1 -4.03 -4.68 -17.89
N LEU A 2 -3.18 -5.65 -17.49
CA LEU A 2 -1.90 -5.37 -16.79
C LEU A 2 -1.07 -4.33 -17.56
N VAL A 3 -1.06 -4.46 -18.88
CA VAL A 3 -0.34 -3.58 -19.81
C VAL A 3 -0.82 -2.13 -19.69
N THR A 4 -2.13 -1.88 -19.60
CA THR A 4 -2.66 -0.52 -19.45
C THR A 4 -2.25 0.11 -18.10
N TRP A 5 -2.23 -0.65 -17.03
CA TRP A 5 -1.76 -0.17 -15.73
C TRP A 5 -0.25 0.05 -15.69
N LEU A 6 0.54 -0.86 -16.26
CA LEU A 6 1.99 -0.66 -16.42
C LEU A 6 2.30 0.56 -17.29
N MET A 7 1.56 0.76 -18.39
CA MET A 7 1.69 1.97 -19.20
C MET A 7 1.33 3.23 -18.42
N ALA A 8 0.23 3.23 -17.66
CA ALA A 8 -0.15 4.38 -16.83
C ALA A 8 0.92 4.70 -15.75
N ILE A 9 1.49 3.67 -15.12
CA ILE A 9 2.58 3.84 -14.15
C ILE A 9 3.85 4.32 -14.84
N CYS A 10 4.23 3.74 -15.98
CA CYS A 10 5.38 4.19 -16.77
C CYS A 10 5.22 5.64 -17.23
N ILE A 11 4.01 6.03 -17.66
CA ILE A 11 3.69 7.42 -18.04
C ILE A 11 3.80 8.32 -16.81
N ALA A 12 3.24 7.95 -15.65
CA ALA A 12 3.34 8.73 -14.42
C ALA A 12 4.79 8.89 -13.94
N ILE A 13 5.57 7.81 -13.97
CA ILE A 13 7.01 7.83 -13.66
C ILE A 13 7.77 8.64 -14.71
N GLY A 14 7.46 8.48 -15.99
CA GLY A 14 8.06 9.22 -17.08
C GLY A 14 7.78 10.71 -16.97
N LEU A 15 6.55 11.13 -16.67
CA LEU A 15 6.18 12.53 -16.44
C LEU A 15 6.88 13.09 -15.20
N ALA A 16 7.00 12.32 -14.12
CA ALA A 16 7.72 12.73 -12.93
C ALA A 16 9.24 12.88 -13.20
N LEU A 17 9.83 11.96 -13.98
CA LEU A 17 11.22 12.06 -14.43
C LEU A 17 11.40 13.23 -15.41
N LEU A 18 10.48 13.43 -16.36
CA LEU A 18 10.48 14.58 -17.27
C LEU A 18 10.37 15.91 -16.53
N ALA A 19 9.62 15.98 -15.45
CA ALA A 19 9.57 17.16 -14.58
C ALA A 19 10.90 17.41 -13.84
N THR A 20 11.73 16.37 -13.65
CA THR A 20 13.06 16.51 -13.01
C THR A 20 14.18 16.80 -14.00
N ILE A 21 14.02 16.42 -15.29
CA ILE A 21 15.03 16.64 -16.34
C ILE A 21 15.36 18.13 -16.54
N PRO A 22 14.38 19.07 -16.72
CA PRO A 22 14.71 20.48 -16.84
C PRO A 22 15.39 21.03 -15.59
N VAL A 23 15.07 20.47 -14.42
CA VAL A 23 15.73 20.85 -13.16
C VAL A 23 17.20 20.44 -13.15
N VAL A 24 17.53 19.25 -13.65
CA VAL A 24 18.91 18.73 -13.73
C VAL A 24 19.69 19.42 -14.87
N PHE A 25 19.07 19.71 -16.00
CA PHE A 25 19.72 20.33 -17.17
C PHE A 25 19.94 21.83 -17.02
N LEU A 26 19.02 22.55 -16.38
CA LEU A 26 19.18 23.99 -16.08
C LEU A 26 20.25 24.25 -15.02
N THR A 27 20.66 23.24 -14.27
CA THR A 27 21.60 23.33 -13.15
C THR A 27 22.97 22.70 -13.44
N ARG A 28 23.61 23.06 -14.55
CA ARG A 28 25.09 22.94 -14.65
C ARG A 28 25.85 23.81 -13.61
N THR A 29 25.14 24.62 -12.89
CA THR A 29 25.54 25.30 -11.66
C THR A 29 25.02 24.52 -10.45
N PRO A 30 25.67 24.56 -9.26
CA PRO A 30 25.19 23.89 -8.07
C PRO A 30 23.72 24.26 -7.87
N MET A 31 22.87 23.23 -7.86
CA MET A 31 21.41 23.34 -7.83
C MET A 31 21.03 24.34 -6.74
N PRO A 32 20.34 25.43 -7.04
CA PRO A 32 19.95 26.37 -6.00
C PRO A 32 19.16 25.58 -4.96
N TYR A 33 19.53 25.70 -3.69
CA TYR A 33 18.94 25.02 -2.53
C TYR A 33 17.41 24.96 -2.54
N ALA A 34 16.76 25.90 -3.21
CA ALA A 34 15.32 25.95 -3.37
C ALA A 34 14.76 24.79 -4.24
N LEU A 35 15.45 24.39 -5.30
CA LEU A 35 15.02 23.31 -6.20
C LEU A 35 15.25 21.93 -5.59
N GLU A 36 16.38 21.76 -4.91
CA GLU A 36 16.66 20.55 -4.14
C GLU A 36 15.59 20.34 -3.04
N ARG A 37 15.25 21.43 -2.32
CA ARG A 37 14.16 21.40 -1.33
C ARG A 37 12.83 21.02 -1.97
N LEU A 38 12.47 21.58 -3.11
CA LEU A 38 11.21 21.28 -3.78
C LEU A 38 11.15 19.81 -4.21
N TYR A 39 12.23 19.28 -4.79
CA TYR A 39 12.33 17.88 -5.17
C TYR A 39 12.20 16.94 -3.97
N VAL A 40 12.96 17.21 -2.90
CA VAL A 40 13.00 16.37 -1.69
C VAL A 40 11.68 16.44 -0.93
N GLN A 41 11.08 17.64 -0.81
CA GLN A 41 9.87 17.84 -0.01
C GLN A 41 8.60 17.37 -0.70
N TRP A 42 8.49 17.48 -2.04
CA TRP A 42 7.25 17.25 -2.75
C TRP A 42 7.31 16.09 -3.74
N VAL A 43 8.29 16.10 -4.63
CA VAL A 43 8.31 15.13 -5.75
C VAL A 43 8.54 13.71 -5.26
N ARG A 44 9.54 13.49 -4.45
CA ARG A 44 9.89 12.14 -3.99
C ARG A 44 8.86 11.52 -3.05
N PRO A 45 8.33 12.20 -2.03
CA PRO A 45 7.23 11.67 -1.21
C PRO A 45 5.97 11.37 -2.03
N LEU A 46 5.66 12.21 -3.03
CA LEU A 46 4.53 11.99 -3.92
C LEU A 46 4.73 10.73 -4.76
N LEU A 47 5.91 10.54 -5.35
CA LEU A 47 6.24 9.32 -6.11
C LEU A 47 6.11 8.06 -5.27
N LEU A 48 6.62 8.08 -4.03
CA LEU A 48 6.51 6.94 -3.12
C LEU A 48 5.04 6.63 -2.78
N ARG A 49 4.19 7.65 -2.59
CA ARG A 49 2.75 7.47 -2.35
C ARG A 49 2.04 6.91 -3.58
N ILE A 50 2.34 7.42 -4.77
CA ILE A 50 1.80 6.88 -6.04
C ILE A 50 2.20 5.42 -6.18
N LEU A 51 3.47 5.08 -5.96
CA LEU A 51 3.97 3.71 -6.04
C LEU A 51 3.28 2.80 -5.01
N ALA A 52 3.12 3.27 -3.77
CA ALA A 52 2.42 2.54 -2.72
C ALA A 52 0.95 2.26 -3.08
N THR A 53 0.26 3.26 -3.64
CA THR A 53 -1.14 3.11 -4.07
C THR A 53 -1.28 2.19 -5.28
N ALA A 54 -0.36 2.29 -6.24
CA ALA A 54 -0.35 1.48 -7.46
C ALA A 54 0.07 0.02 -7.20
N MET A 55 0.77 -0.27 -6.11
CA MET A 55 1.29 -1.60 -5.80
C MET A 55 0.19 -2.66 -5.77
N THR A 56 -0.92 -2.41 -5.09
CA THR A 56 -2.01 -3.40 -4.93
C THR A 56 -2.63 -3.81 -6.26
N PRO A 57 -3.14 -2.89 -7.11
CA PRO A 57 -3.71 -3.28 -8.40
C PRO A 57 -2.69 -3.94 -9.33
N VAL A 58 -1.44 -3.47 -9.34
CA VAL A 58 -0.39 -4.05 -10.16
C VAL A 58 -0.08 -5.49 -9.76
N LEU A 59 0.02 -5.76 -8.45
CA LEU A 59 0.21 -7.13 -7.95
C LEU A 59 -0.98 -8.04 -8.23
N ILE A 60 -2.23 -7.55 -8.09
CA ILE A 60 -3.43 -8.32 -8.44
C ILE A 60 -3.35 -8.76 -9.90
N PHE A 61 -3.03 -7.84 -10.81
CA PHE A 61 -2.90 -8.18 -12.24
C PHE A 61 -1.73 -9.12 -12.53
N ALA A 62 -0.60 -8.96 -11.84
CA ALA A 62 0.53 -9.86 -11.98
C ALA A 62 0.18 -11.29 -11.54
N PHE A 63 -0.45 -11.45 -10.37
CA PHE A 63 -0.89 -12.77 -9.89
C PHE A 63 -2.01 -13.37 -10.76
N PHE A 64 -2.92 -12.54 -11.26
CA PHE A 64 -3.91 -12.98 -12.23
C PHE A 64 -3.25 -13.53 -13.51
N GLN A 65 -2.21 -12.87 -14.02
CA GLN A 65 -1.45 -13.33 -15.17
C GLN A 65 -0.76 -14.67 -14.89
N PHE A 66 -0.20 -14.88 -13.70
CA PHE A 66 0.36 -16.19 -13.31
C PHE A 66 -0.70 -17.31 -13.31
N ALA A 67 -1.94 -16.99 -12.90
CA ALA A 67 -2.99 -18.00 -12.77
C ALA A 67 -3.68 -18.33 -14.12
N HIS A 68 -3.77 -17.39 -15.03
CA HIS A 68 -4.66 -17.48 -16.21
C HIS A 68 -3.97 -17.31 -17.55
N SER A 69 -2.72 -16.87 -17.60
CA SER A 69 -2.01 -16.67 -18.85
C SER A 69 -1.47 -18.00 -19.40
N THR A 70 -1.48 -18.13 -20.72
CA THR A 70 -0.87 -19.27 -21.45
C THR A 70 0.45 -18.90 -22.11
N GLY A 71 0.79 -17.59 -22.12
CA GLY A 71 1.98 -17.09 -22.81
C GLY A 71 3.17 -16.92 -21.86
N TRP A 72 4.35 -17.43 -22.22
CA TRP A 72 5.57 -17.29 -21.43
C TRP A 72 5.96 -15.83 -21.18
N LEU A 73 5.76 -14.95 -22.17
CA LEU A 73 6.06 -13.51 -22.07
C LEU A 73 5.22 -12.83 -20.96
N SER A 74 3.95 -13.23 -20.85
CA SER A 74 3.05 -12.71 -19.82
C SER A 74 3.51 -13.11 -18.42
N HIS A 75 3.94 -14.35 -18.23
CA HIS A 75 4.51 -14.81 -16.97
C HIS A 75 5.83 -14.09 -16.65
N PHE A 76 6.68 -13.90 -17.66
CA PHE A 76 7.94 -13.18 -17.48
C PHE A 76 7.72 -11.73 -17.04
N ILE A 77 6.79 -11.00 -17.69
CA ILE A 77 6.45 -9.61 -17.31
C ILE A 77 5.87 -9.58 -15.90
N ALA A 78 5.00 -10.52 -15.54
CA ALA A 78 4.43 -10.60 -14.21
C ALA A 78 5.51 -10.87 -13.15
N ALA A 79 6.42 -11.81 -13.41
CA ALA A 79 7.56 -12.10 -12.51
C ALA A 79 8.47 -10.88 -12.34
N LEU A 80 8.83 -10.23 -13.44
CA LEU A 80 9.67 -9.03 -13.41
C LEU A 80 9.01 -7.90 -12.60
N THR A 81 7.69 -7.72 -12.76
CA THR A 81 6.92 -6.72 -12.03
C THR A 81 6.90 -7.01 -10.52
N CYS A 82 6.62 -8.24 -10.13
CA CYS A 82 6.66 -8.66 -8.72
C CYS A 82 8.07 -8.47 -8.13
N PHE A 83 9.09 -8.91 -8.86
CA PHE A 83 10.49 -8.75 -8.45
C PHE A 83 10.87 -7.29 -8.26
N ALA A 84 10.53 -6.42 -9.23
CA ALA A 84 10.80 -4.98 -9.15
C ALA A 84 10.14 -4.34 -7.92
N ILE A 85 8.89 -4.67 -7.61
CA ILE A 85 8.18 -4.17 -6.42
C ILE A 85 8.91 -4.62 -5.15
N VAL A 86 9.23 -5.91 -5.02
CA VAL A 86 9.94 -6.44 -3.85
C VAL A 86 11.31 -5.78 -3.69
N CYS A 87 12.07 -5.61 -4.79
CA CYS A 87 13.37 -4.92 -4.76
C CYS A 87 13.24 -3.47 -4.26
N VAL A 88 12.31 -2.70 -4.80
CA VAL A 88 12.10 -1.30 -4.39
C VAL A 88 11.78 -1.20 -2.90
N TRP A 89 10.85 -2.03 -2.39
CA TRP A 89 10.50 -2.03 -0.98
C TRP A 89 11.65 -2.49 -0.09
N SER A 90 12.42 -3.49 -0.52
CA SER A 90 13.59 -3.97 0.20
C SER A 90 14.68 -2.90 0.29
N ILE A 91 14.91 -2.13 -0.79
CA ILE A 91 15.87 -1.02 -0.81
C ILE A 91 15.43 0.07 0.16
N ILE A 92 14.15 0.47 0.15
CA ILE A 92 13.62 1.48 1.07
C ILE A 92 13.78 1.03 2.52
N LEU A 93 13.42 -0.22 2.82
CA LEU A 93 13.56 -0.79 4.17
C LEU A 93 15.02 -0.83 4.61
N ALA A 94 15.93 -1.26 3.74
CA ALA A 94 17.36 -1.29 4.04
C ALA A 94 17.92 0.11 4.32
N GLN A 95 17.53 1.11 3.54
CA GLN A 95 17.91 2.51 3.77
C GLN A 95 17.41 3.02 5.13
N GLN A 96 16.16 2.74 5.48
CA GLN A 96 15.59 3.11 6.78
C GLN A 96 16.30 2.38 7.92
N TRP A 97 16.56 1.09 7.75
CA TRP A 97 17.29 0.28 8.74
C TRP A 97 18.67 0.87 9.04
N VAL A 98 19.45 1.17 7.99
CA VAL A 98 20.77 1.80 8.12
C VAL A 98 20.68 3.15 8.83
N GLN A 99 19.70 3.98 8.48
CA GLN A 99 19.51 5.29 9.09
C GLN A 99 19.15 5.19 10.58
N VAL A 100 18.22 4.27 10.92
CA VAL A 100 17.83 4.01 12.32
C VAL A 100 19.00 3.50 13.15
N HIS A 101 19.84 2.63 12.59
CA HIS A 101 21.02 2.13 13.30
C HIS A 101 22.08 3.20 13.54
N ARG A 102 22.21 4.18 12.63
CA ARG A 102 23.20 5.26 12.74
C ARG A 102 22.75 6.40 13.62
N SER A 103 21.50 6.80 13.50
CA SER A 103 21.01 8.07 14.09
C SER A 103 19.77 7.91 14.97
N GLY A 104 19.33 6.66 15.22
CA GLY A 104 18.12 6.35 15.98
C GLY A 104 16.82 6.49 15.17
N PRO A 105 15.70 5.95 15.70
CA PRO A 105 14.41 5.94 15.00
C PRO A 105 13.82 7.35 14.79
N ASP A 106 14.14 8.30 15.65
CA ASP A 106 13.66 9.68 15.56
C ASP A 106 14.24 10.42 14.34
N SER A 107 15.37 9.95 13.78
CA SER A 107 15.96 10.52 12.56
C SER A 107 15.11 10.36 11.30
N LEU A 108 14.14 9.45 11.32
CA LEU A 108 13.17 9.27 10.20
C LEU A 108 12.02 10.29 10.26
N TYR A 109 11.94 11.10 11.31
CA TYR A 109 10.85 12.04 11.52
C TYR A 109 11.33 13.46 11.29
N TYR A 110 10.58 14.19 10.45
CA TYR A 110 10.88 15.59 10.18
C TYR A 110 10.65 16.44 11.42
N ILE A 111 11.70 17.10 11.89
CA ILE A 111 11.66 18.12 12.97
C ILE A 111 12.24 19.40 12.37
N ARG A 112 11.45 20.48 12.37
CA ARG A 112 11.81 21.77 11.76
C ARG A 112 13.08 22.40 12.35
N SER A 113 13.44 22.08 13.58
CA SER A 113 14.62 22.58 14.28
C SER A 113 15.90 21.80 13.98
N GLN A 114 15.82 20.67 13.22
CA GLN A 114 16.99 19.88 12.88
C GLN A 114 17.80 20.49 11.74
N PRO A 115 19.14 20.22 11.67
CA PRO A 115 19.97 20.57 10.54
C PRO A 115 19.41 20.01 9.21
N TRP A 116 19.66 20.71 8.11
CA TRP A 116 19.09 20.35 6.80
C TRP A 116 19.43 18.92 6.37
N ASP A 117 20.62 18.42 6.68
CA ASP A 117 21.05 17.05 6.31
C ASP A 117 20.16 15.99 6.95
N LEU A 118 19.78 16.16 8.23
CA LEU A 118 18.84 15.27 8.91
C LEU A 118 17.40 15.48 8.44
N GLN A 119 17.02 16.72 8.14
CA GLN A 119 15.70 17.01 7.56
C GLN A 119 15.57 16.36 6.17
N SER A 120 16.58 16.46 5.33
CA SER A 120 16.58 15.84 4.00
C SER A 120 16.48 14.31 4.10
N ALA A 121 17.24 13.68 5.00
CA ALA A 121 17.15 12.24 5.24
C ALA A 121 15.75 11.79 5.71
N ALA A 122 15.14 12.53 6.65
CA ALA A 122 13.79 12.28 7.13
C ALA A 122 12.75 12.39 6.01
N LEU A 123 12.86 13.39 5.13
CA LEU A 123 11.97 13.58 3.99
C LEU A 123 12.19 12.52 2.91
N HIS A 124 13.45 12.14 2.66
CA HIS A 124 13.81 11.16 1.66
C HIS A 124 13.35 9.74 1.99
N ILE A 125 13.56 9.31 3.22
CA ILE A 125 13.46 7.91 3.63
C ILE A 125 12.29 7.73 4.58
N GLY A 126 11.98 8.74 5.40
CA GLY A 126 10.99 8.69 6.46
C GLY A 126 9.53 8.86 6.02
N SER A 127 9.26 9.23 4.77
CA SER A 127 7.89 9.53 4.31
C SER A 127 6.89 8.38 4.53
N MET A 128 7.34 7.13 4.46
CA MET A 128 6.53 5.93 4.72
C MET A 128 6.37 5.65 6.22
N SER A 129 7.35 6.05 7.03
CA SER A 129 7.35 5.84 8.48
C SER A 129 6.62 6.95 9.23
N HIS A 130 6.42 8.12 8.60
CA HIS A 130 5.86 9.31 9.24
C HIS A 130 4.48 9.13 9.91
N PRO A 131 3.55 8.30 9.40
CA PRO A 131 2.28 8.04 10.07
C PRO A 131 2.41 7.22 11.36
N TRP A 132 3.54 6.58 11.58
CA TRP A 132 3.77 5.63 12.67
C TRP A 132 4.56 6.26 13.81
N ARG A 133 4.48 5.68 15.00
CA ARG A 133 5.34 6.07 16.13
C ARG A 133 6.79 5.64 15.86
N PRO A 134 7.79 6.36 16.37
CA PRO A 134 9.21 6.01 16.16
C PRO A 134 9.56 4.58 16.55
N LYS A 135 8.94 4.04 17.59
CA LYS A 135 9.10 2.64 18.00
C LYS A 135 8.64 1.65 16.93
N TYR A 136 7.68 2.04 16.10
CA TYR A 136 7.05 1.22 15.07
C TYR A 136 7.36 1.74 13.64
N TRP A 137 8.52 2.32 13.42
CA TRP A 137 8.94 2.89 12.13
C TRP A 137 8.84 1.89 10.97
N TRP A 138 9.02 0.59 11.25
CA TRP A 138 8.93 -0.52 10.30
C TRP A 138 7.49 -0.98 10.02
N PHE A 139 6.49 -0.45 10.71
CA PHE A 139 5.10 -0.96 10.61
C PHE A 139 4.50 -0.81 9.20
N TRP A 140 4.99 0.13 8.40
CA TRP A 140 4.60 0.25 7.01
C TRP A 140 4.90 -1.03 6.21
N THR A 141 5.94 -1.79 6.54
CA THR A 141 6.25 -3.08 5.89
C THR A 141 5.18 -4.13 6.18
N VAL A 142 4.63 -4.14 7.39
CA VAL A 142 3.49 -5.02 7.75
C VAL A 142 2.28 -4.67 6.90
N MET A 143 1.98 -3.37 6.76
CA MET A 143 0.86 -2.91 5.93
C MET A 143 1.02 -3.35 4.47
N HIS A 144 2.22 -3.17 3.90
CA HIS A 144 2.51 -3.59 2.53
C HIS A 144 2.53 -5.12 2.38
N GLY A 145 3.01 -5.85 3.39
CA GLY A 145 2.92 -7.31 3.44
C GLY A 145 1.46 -7.80 3.41
N CYS A 146 0.57 -7.16 4.17
CA CYS A 146 -0.86 -7.45 4.11
C CYS A 146 -1.47 -7.10 2.76
N MET A 147 -1.07 -5.98 2.12
CA MET A 147 -1.50 -5.61 0.77
C MET A 147 -1.04 -6.65 -0.26
N PHE A 148 0.19 -7.13 -0.13
CA PHE A 148 0.73 -8.20 -0.98
C PHE A 148 -0.08 -9.50 -0.83
N LEU A 149 -0.35 -9.95 0.41
CA LEU A 149 -1.16 -11.14 0.67
C LEU A 149 -2.58 -10.99 0.10
N ARG A 150 -3.21 -9.83 0.27
CA ARG A 150 -4.53 -9.56 -0.33
C ARG A 150 -4.46 -9.65 -1.85
N ALA A 151 -3.44 -9.07 -2.47
CA ALA A 151 -3.26 -9.16 -3.92
C ALA A 151 -3.08 -10.62 -4.38
N CYS A 152 -2.37 -11.47 -3.62
CA CYS A 152 -2.26 -12.90 -3.88
C CYS A 152 -3.64 -13.58 -3.84
N PHE A 153 -4.42 -13.39 -2.77
CA PHE A 153 -5.74 -14.01 -2.66
C PHE A 153 -6.69 -13.55 -3.78
N ILE A 154 -6.66 -12.26 -4.13
CA ILE A 154 -7.50 -11.72 -5.20
C ILE A 154 -7.02 -12.22 -6.57
N GLY A 155 -5.71 -12.20 -6.84
CA GLY A 155 -5.16 -12.53 -8.16
C GLY A 155 -5.22 -14.02 -8.49
N PHE A 156 -4.89 -14.91 -7.52
CA PHE A 156 -4.89 -16.35 -7.76
C PHE A 156 -6.27 -17.00 -7.65
N ALA A 157 -7.18 -16.46 -6.85
CA ALA A 157 -8.47 -17.08 -6.58
C ALA A 157 -9.61 -16.53 -7.44
N GLN A 158 -9.36 -16.32 -8.74
CA GLN A 158 -10.36 -15.79 -9.69
C GLN A 158 -11.14 -16.89 -10.45
N LYS A 159 -11.01 -18.17 -10.08
CA LYS A 159 -11.81 -19.25 -10.64
C LYS A 159 -13.18 -19.30 -9.98
N HIS A 160 -14.18 -19.79 -10.74
CA HIS A 160 -15.60 -19.80 -10.33
C HIS A 160 -15.85 -20.43 -8.94
N ASP A 161 -15.06 -21.43 -8.55
CA ASP A 161 -15.27 -22.19 -7.31
C ASP A 161 -14.37 -21.73 -6.13
N TYR A 162 -13.66 -20.62 -6.26
CA TYR A 162 -12.73 -20.16 -5.22
C TYR A 162 -13.21 -18.95 -4.42
N GLY A 163 -14.45 -18.51 -4.60
CA GLY A 163 -14.99 -17.32 -3.93
C GLY A 163 -14.94 -17.39 -2.41
N LEU A 164 -15.29 -18.55 -1.83
CA LEU A 164 -15.21 -18.78 -0.39
C LEU A 164 -13.76 -18.74 0.11
N ARG A 165 -12.84 -19.42 -0.59
CA ARG A 165 -11.41 -19.48 -0.20
C ARG A 165 -10.76 -18.09 -0.29
N GLN A 166 -11.09 -17.33 -1.32
CA GLN A 166 -10.65 -15.95 -1.48
C GLN A 166 -11.10 -15.08 -0.32
N SER A 167 -12.40 -15.07 -0.04
CA SER A 167 -12.98 -14.25 1.03
C SER A 167 -12.47 -14.66 2.41
N ALA A 168 -12.29 -15.97 2.65
CA ALA A 168 -11.71 -16.48 3.89
C ALA A 168 -10.25 -16.05 4.07
N GLY A 169 -9.42 -16.13 3.02
CA GLY A 169 -8.03 -15.66 3.08
C GLY A 169 -7.93 -14.16 3.35
N LEU A 170 -8.80 -13.36 2.72
CA LEU A 170 -8.88 -11.92 2.94
C LEU A 170 -9.37 -11.60 4.37
N LEU A 171 -10.37 -12.33 4.86
CA LEU A 171 -10.86 -12.20 6.23
C LEU A 171 -9.75 -12.47 7.24
N VAL A 172 -9.05 -13.59 7.12
CA VAL A 172 -7.95 -13.96 8.04
C VAL A 172 -6.86 -12.89 8.02
N THR A 173 -6.48 -12.41 6.84
CA THR A 173 -5.46 -11.35 6.71
C THR A 173 -5.89 -10.07 7.42
N ASP A 174 -7.15 -9.65 7.27
CA ASP A 174 -7.66 -8.44 7.92
C ASP A 174 -7.91 -8.61 9.42
N VAL A 175 -8.32 -9.79 9.89
CA VAL A 175 -8.43 -10.10 11.33
C VAL A 175 -7.06 -10.05 12.01
N LEU A 176 -6.04 -10.65 11.41
CA LEU A 176 -4.68 -10.59 11.93
C LEU A 176 -4.15 -9.16 11.97
N LEU A 177 -4.35 -8.39 10.89
CA LEU A 177 -3.97 -6.98 10.86
C LEU A 177 -4.71 -6.17 11.92
N PHE A 178 -6.02 -6.39 12.09
CA PHE A 178 -6.83 -5.73 13.11
C PHE A 178 -6.30 -6.02 14.51
N ALA A 179 -6.01 -7.29 14.82
CA ALA A 179 -5.43 -7.68 16.12
C ALA A 179 -4.10 -6.96 16.38
N VAL A 180 -3.21 -6.90 15.38
CA VAL A 180 -1.94 -6.19 15.49
C VAL A 180 -2.14 -4.69 15.68
N LEU A 181 -3.07 -4.05 14.98
CA LEU A 181 -3.39 -2.62 15.14
C LEU A 181 -3.92 -2.30 16.54
N VAL A 182 -4.80 -3.14 17.09
CA VAL A 182 -5.37 -2.95 18.43
C VAL A 182 -4.32 -3.13 19.52
N VAL A 183 -3.46 -4.13 19.40
CA VAL A 183 -2.43 -4.46 20.40
C VAL A 183 -1.27 -3.45 20.34
N CYS A 184 -0.71 -3.21 19.16
CA CYS A 184 0.50 -2.38 18.99
C CYS A 184 0.19 -0.89 19.03
N ARG A 185 -0.98 -0.47 18.55
CA ARG A 185 -1.36 0.95 18.39
C ARG A 185 -0.25 1.76 17.72
N PRO A 186 0.17 1.37 16.51
CA PRO A 186 1.39 1.88 15.90
C PRO A 186 1.27 3.32 15.38
N GLY A 187 0.06 3.83 15.18
CA GLY A 187 -0.16 5.18 14.68
C GLY A 187 0.37 6.26 15.62
N ARG A 188 0.89 7.34 15.05
CA ARG A 188 1.46 8.47 15.78
C ARG A 188 0.43 9.15 16.67
N ASP A 189 -0.77 9.40 16.12
CA ASP A 189 -1.87 10.06 16.78
C ASP A 189 -2.97 9.07 17.15
N ILE A 190 -3.73 9.36 18.21
CA ILE A 190 -4.87 8.54 18.65
C ILE A 190 -5.92 8.47 17.55
N GLN A 191 -6.19 9.59 16.87
CA GLN A 191 -7.14 9.65 15.76
C GLN A 191 -6.73 8.71 14.62
N SER A 192 -5.46 8.74 14.21
CA SER A 192 -4.93 7.85 13.17
C SER A 192 -5.09 6.38 13.54
N ASN A 193 -4.85 5.99 14.79
CA ASN A 193 -5.06 4.62 15.26
C ASN A 193 -6.53 4.23 15.21
N VAL A 194 -7.44 5.09 15.69
CA VAL A 194 -8.89 4.83 15.68
C VAL A 194 -9.39 4.66 14.25
N VAL A 195 -9.01 5.57 13.35
CA VAL A 195 -9.40 5.51 11.93
C VAL A 195 -8.93 4.22 11.28
N GLN A 196 -7.68 3.82 11.49
CA GLN A 196 -7.14 2.58 10.92
C GLN A 196 -7.81 1.33 11.49
N CYS A 197 -8.07 1.30 12.80
CA CYS A 197 -8.81 0.21 13.42
C CYS A 197 -10.24 0.11 12.87
N LEU A 198 -10.95 1.23 12.75
CA LEU A 198 -12.30 1.28 12.18
C LEU A 198 -12.32 0.81 10.72
N LEU A 199 -11.42 1.32 9.88
CA LEU A 199 -11.34 0.88 8.49
C LEU A 199 -11.01 -0.61 8.37
N CYS A 200 -10.16 -1.14 9.27
CA CYS A 200 -9.87 -2.57 9.30
C CYS A 200 -11.10 -3.38 9.77
N ALA A 201 -11.82 -2.91 10.78
CA ALA A 201 -13.06 -3.52 11.23
C ALA A 201 -14.13 -3.57 10.13
N PHE A 202 -14.33 -2.47 9.39
CA PHE A 202 -15.23 -2.45 8.24
C PHE A 202 -14.84 -3.52 7.20
N ARG A 203 -13.55 -3.67 6.88
CA ARG A 203 -13.09 -4.72 5.95
C ARG A 203 -13.38 -6.12 6.46
N VAL A 204 -13.14 -6.39 7.75
CA VAL A 204 -13.45 -7.68 8.38
C VAL A 204 -14.95 -7.99 8.23
N VAL A 205 -15.83 -7.03 8.52
CA VAL A 205 -17.28 -7.18 8.35
C VAL A 205 -17.64 -7.42 6.88
N ILE A 206 -17.07 -6.66 5.94
CA ILE A 206 -17.30 -6.83 4.50
C ILE A 206 -16.93 -8.25 4.06
N TRP A 207 -15.76 -8.76 4.44
CA TRP A 207 -15.34 -10.12 4.06
C TRP A 207 -16.20 -11.20 4.70
N ALA A 208 -16.63 -11.02 5.95
CA ALA A 208 -17.57 -11.94 6.61
C ALA A 208 -18.92 -11.99 5.87
N LEU A 209 -19.44 -10.84 5.44
CA LEU A 209 -20.65 -10.76 4.63
C LEU A 209 -20.46 -11.38 3.23
N CYS A 210 -19.29 -11.19 2.60
CA CYS A 210 -18.97 -11.85 1.33
C CYS A 210 -18.94 -13.37 1.46
N ILE A 211 -18.41 -13.91 2.58
CA ILE A 211 -18.48 -15.34 2.88
C ILE A 211 -19.93 -15.79 3.00
N ALA A 212 -20.76 -15.06 3.74
CA ALA A 212 -22.18 -15.39 3.90
C ALA A 212 -22.97 -15.33 2.59
N LEU A 213 -22.54 -14.49 1.62
CA LEU A 213 -23.12 -14.42 0.28
C LEU A 213 -22.67 -15.55 -0.64
N SER A 214 -21.55 -16.23 -0.32
CA SER A 214 -21.02 -17.27 -1.19
C SER A 214 -21.98 -18.46 -1.25
N THR A 215 -22.13 -19.02 -2.47
CA THR A 215 -22.98 -20.19 -2.68
C THR A 215 -22.47 -21.44 -1.96
N GLU A 216 -21.16 -21.50 -1.76
CA GLU A 216 -20.47 -22.62 -1.13
C GLU A 216 -20.68 -22.67 0.40
N ALA A 217 -20.87 -21.51 1.05
CA ALA A 217 -21.10 -21.44 2.50
C ALA A 217 -22.46 -21.96 2.91
N ASN A 218 -23.42 -22.09 1.96
CA ASN A 218 -24.76 -22.65 2.13
C ASN A 218 -25.44 -22.25 3.45
N VAL A 219 -25.42 -20.94 3.76
CA VAL A 219 -26.01 -20.39 4.99
C VAL A 219 -27.53 -20.51 4.88
N TRP A 220 -28.08 -21.52 5.57
CA TRP A 220 -29.51 -21.84 5.54
C TRP A 220 -30.31 -20.77 6.33
N GLY A 221 -31.38 -20.30 5.74
CA GLY A 221 -32.39 -19.50 6.42
C GLY A 221 -32.29 -17.99 6.30
N ILE A 222 -31.17 -17.42 5.81
CA ILE A 222 -31.06 -15.99 5.58
C ILE A 222 -31.18 -15.70 4.09
N PRO A 223 -32.20 -14.92 3.63
CA PRO A 223 -32.30 -14.52 2.25
C PRO A 223 -31.05 -13.74 1.81
N ARG A 224 -30.38 -14.19 0.76
CA ARG A 224 -29.17 -13.52 0.20
C ARG A 224 -29.39 -12.05 -0.10
N ALA A 225 -30.62 -11.68 -0.45
CA ALA A 225 -30.99 -10.28 -0.67
C ALA A 225 -30.76 -9.42 0.58
N ILE A 226 -31.11 -9.92 1.78
CA ILE A 226 -30.91 -9.19 3.03
C ILE A 226 -29.41 -8.99 3.30
N VAL A 227 -28.59 -10.02 3.12
CA VAL A 227 -27.13 -9.93 3.29
C VAL A 227 -26.53 -8.94 2.29
N GLY A 228 -27.03 -8.93 1.04
CA GLY A 228 -26.65 -7.97 0.01
C GLY A 228 -26.97 -6.52 0.38
N PHE A 229 -28.16 -6.26 0.94
CA PHE A 229 -28.53 -4.93 1.42
C PHE A 229 -27.67 -4.48 2.61
N VAL A 230 -27.39 -5.37 3.56
CA VAL A 230 -26.49 -5.09 4.69
C VAL A 230 -25.08 -4.78 4.20
N LEU A 231 -24.57 -5.54 3.24
CA LEU A 231 -23.27 -5.29 2.63
C LEU A 231 -23.21 -3.91 1.97
N LEU A 232 -24.25 -3.54 1.21
CA LEU A 232 -24.36 -2.23 0.57
C LEU A 232 -24.39 -1.10 1.62
N ALA A 233 -25.14 -1.27 2.70
CA ALA A 233 -25.20 -0.30 3.79
C ALA A 233 -23.84 -0.12 4.49
N VAL A 234 -23.14 -1.23 4.77
CA VAL A 234 -21.80 -1.18 5.39
C VAL A 234 -20.78 -0.51 4.48
N LEU A 235 -20.80 -0.81 3.17
CA LEU A 235 -19.94 -0.15 2.18
C LEU A 235 -20.22 1.35 2.10
N SER A 236 -21.50 1.74 2.07
CA SER A 236 -21.89 3.15 2.04
C SER A 236 -21.43 3.88 3.31
N LEU A 237 -21.59 3.26 4.47
CA LEU A 237 -21.13 3.81 5.74
C LEU A 237 -19.60 3.97 5.78
N ALA A 238 -18.86 2.97 5.28
CA ALA A 238 -17.41 3.03 5.19
C ALA A 238 -16.93 4.17 4.26
N ILE A 239 -17.62 4.38 3.14
CA ILE A 239 -17.33 5.49 2.21
C ILE A 239 -17.58 6.84 2.90
N VAL A 240 -18.73 7.01 3.54
CA VAL A 240 -19.03 8.25 4.29
C VAL A 240 -17.96 8.51 5.34
N PHE A 241 -17.55 7.47 6.09
CA PHE A 241 -16.52 7.61 7.13
C PHE A 241 -15.14 8.00 6.59
N ILE A 242 -14.81 7.65 5.35
CA ILE A 242 -13.54 8.05 4.71
C ILE A 242 -13.55 9.52 4.29
N PHE A 243 -14.72 10.05 3.90
CA PHE A 243 -14.82 11.42 3.35
C PHE A 243 -15.17 12.49 4.38
N PHE A 244 -15.68 12.11 5.56
CA PHE A 244 -16.03 13.01 6.67
C PHE A 244 -15.21 12.71 7.93
#